data_87f0ebf3c66a119f7875c8a25c53abd1
#
_entry.id   87f0ebf3c66a119f7875c8a25c53abd1
#
_cell.length_a   1.000
_cell.length_b   1.000
_cell.length_c   1.000
_cell.angle_alpha   90.00
_cell.angle_beta   90.00
_cell.angle_gamma   90.00
#
_symmetry.space_group_name_H-M   'P 1'
#
loop_
_entity.id
_entity.type
_entity.pdbx_description
1 polymer ?
#
loop_
_entity_poly.entity_id
_entity_poly.type
_entity_poly.pdbx_seq_one_letter_code
_entity_poly.pdbx_strand_id
1 'polypeptide(L)'
;MANWAQTSYRIEGNSEDLQELNDLCKAFLSKERPVMEEGASEEWEGNIILALGIDKGSSYLRGFIQECELEDGVLRIEASEAWGATDFRHLLEGHYEDMKVYYIVEEEGCEVYATNDVEGKYFSYRFAVDSCVEGEDEFEYFKTEAEALQYIAGRLNRNSISVEEIKEWNEEHELDDDYISLHEYEIVA
;
A
#
# COMPACT_ATOMS: atom_id res chain seq x y z
N MET A 1 11.45 -13.47 -9.81
CA MET A 1 10.84 -13.43 -8.47
C MET A 1 9.98 -12.15 -8.47
N ALA A 2 8.77 -12.16 -7.93
CA ALA A 2 8.00 -10.91 -7.86
C ALA A 2 8.49 -10.08 -6.68
N ASN A 3 8.57 -8.78 -6.87
CA ASN A 3 8.65 -7.85 -5.74
C ASN A 3 7.24 -7.70 -5.17
N TRP A 4 7.13 -7.74 -3.87
CA TRP A 4 5.86 -7.69 -3.17
C TRP A 4 5.68 -6.33 -2.52
N ALA A 5 4.67 -5.62 -3.01
CA ALA A 5 4.23 -4.37 -2.43
C ALA A 5 3.33 -4.61 -1.22
N GLN A 6 3.40 -3.73 -0.25
CA GLN A 6 2.39 -3.62 0.80
C GLN A 6 1.33 -2.62 0.35
N THR A 7 0.08 -3.06 0.32
CA THR A 7 -1.05 -2.21 -0.08
C THR A 7 -2.07 -2.14 1.05
N SER A 8 -2.36 -0.93 1.47
CA SER A 8 -3.43 -0.64 2.44
C SER A 8 -4.64 -0.08 1.71
N TYR A 9 -5.79 -0.70 1.91
CA TYR A 9 -7.07 -0.25 1.36
C TYR A 9 -7.98 0.33 2.44
N ARG A 10 -8.73 1.37 2.07
CA ARG A 10 -9.84 1.94 2.85
C ARG A 10 -11.03 2.04 1.92
N ILE A 11 -12.07 1.27 2.21
CA ILE A 11 -13.22 1.08 1.32
C ILE A 11 -14.46 1.68 1.96
N GLU A 12 -15.10 2.58 1.23
CA GLU A 12 -16.39 3.18 1.58
C GLU A 12 -17.48 2.64 0.66
N GLY A 13 -18.68 2.54 1.18
CA GLY A 13 -19.85 2.06 0.47
C GLY A 13 -21.06 1.98 1.39
N ASN A 14 -22.16 1.40 0.92
CA ASN A 14 -23.27 1.13 1.82
C ASN A 14 -22.91 -0.01 2.80
N SER A 15 -23.60 -0.03 3.94
CA SER A 15 -23.26 -0.93 5.04
C SER A 15 -23.47 -2.42 4.71
N GLU A 16 -24.38 -2.75 3.79
CA GLU A 16 -24.66 -4.13 3.41
C GLU A 16 -23.54 -4.69 2.55
N ASP A 17 -23.06 -3.92 1.56
CA ASP A 17 -21.95 -4.29 0.68
C ASP A 17 -20.63 -4.40 1.44
N LEU A 18 -20.35 -3.44 2.35
CA LEU A 18 -19.16 -3.51 3.21
C LEU A 18 -19.19 -4.72 4.13
N GLN A 19 -20.36 -5.06 4.67
CA GLN A 19 -20.49 -6.25 5.52
C GLN A 19 -20.31 -7.53 4.70
N GLU A 20 -20.87 -7.61 3.48
CA GLU A 20 -20.67 -8.74 2.56
C GLU A 20 -19.19 -8.95 2.27
N LEU A 21 -18.47 -7.91 1.90
CA LEU A 21 -17.03 -7.97 1.64
C LEU A 21 -16.23 -8.42 2.86
N ASN A 22 -16.51 -7.84 4.04
CA ASN A 22 -15.86 -8.21 5.28
C ASN A 22 -16.10 -9.70 5.62
N ASP A 23 -17.34 -10.19 5.47
CA ASP A 23 -17.68 -11.58 5.75
C ASP A 23 -17.00 -12.54 4.77
N LEU A 24 -16.93 -12.19 3.48
CA LEU A 24 -16.20 -12.95 2.47
C LEU A 24 -14.70 -13.01 2.79
N CYS A 25 -14.07 -11.86 3.08
CA CYS A 25 -12.66 -11.82 3.47
C CYS A 25 -12.40 -12.75 4.66
N LYS A 26 -13.18 -12.59 5.73
CA LYS A 26 -13.01 -13.38 6.95
C LYS A 26 -13.24 -14.87 6.72
N ALA A 27 -14.26 -15.25 5.92
CA ALA A 27 -14.55 -16.64 5.63
C ALA A 27 -13.42 -17.35 4.84
N PHE A 28 -12.74 -16.62 3.95
CA PHE A 28 -11.56 -17.17 3.26
C PHE A 28 -10.35 -17.23 4.19
N LEU A 29 -10.02 -16.14 4.88
CA LEU A 29 -8.87 -16.09 5.79
C LEU A 29 -8.96 -17.12 6.93
N SER A 30 -10.18 -17.38 7.45
CA SER A 30 -10.42 -18.41 8.47
C SER A 30 -10.56 -19.83 7.92
N LYS A 31 -10.51 -20.03 6.59
CA LYS A 31 -10.70 -21.30 5.88
C LYS A 31 -12.09 -21.93 6.06
N GLU A 32 -13.06 -21.13 6.41
CA GLU A 32 -14.47 -21.54 6.50
C GLU A 32 -15.11 -21.69 5.11
N ARG A 33 -14.53 -21.04 4.10
CA ARG A 33 -14.94 -21.13 2.70
C ARG A 33 -13.82 -21.73 1.84
N PRO A 34 -14.15 -22.68 0.95
CA PRO A 34 -13.15 -23.24 0.03
C PRO A 34 -12.73 -22.19 -1.01
N VAL A 35 -11.49 -22.26 -1.44
CA VAL A 35 -10.96 -21.44 -2.54
C VAL A 35 -11.80 -21.57 -3.82
N MET A 36 -11.86 -20.51 -4.58
CA MET A 36 -12.70 -20.43 -5.79
C MET A 36 -12.03 -21.00 -7.04
N GLU A 37 -10.70 -21.13 -7.03
CA GLU A 37 -9.94 -21.77 -8.09
C GLU A 37 -9.00 -22.85 -7.53
N GLU A 38 -8.85 -23.96 -8.27
CA GLU A 38 -7.94 -25.04 -7.88
C GLU A 38 -6.49 -24.54 -7.85
N GLY A 39 -5.82 -24.76 -6.72
CA GLY A 39 -4.43 -24.35 -6.50
C GLY A 39 -4.25 -22.89 -6.02
N ALA A 40 -5.33 -22.13 -5.86
CA ALA A 40 -5.26 -20.84 -5.19
C ALA A 40 -5.05 -21.01 -3.68
N SER A 41 -4.48 -19.99 -3.02
CA SER A 41 -4.46 -19.92 -1.56
C SER A 41 -5.73 -19.25 -1.04
N GLU A 42 -6.01 -19.43 0.23
CA GLU A 42 -7.16 -18.85 0.89
C GLU A 42 -7.10 -17.31 0.91
N GLU A 43 -5.91 -16.76 1.03
CA GLU A 43 -5.63 -15.32 1.09
C GLU A 43 -5.74 -14.63 -0.27
N TRP A 44 -5.79 -15.40 -1.37
CA TRP A 44 -5.80 -14.82 -2.71
C TRP A 44 -7.03 -13.92 -2.93
N GLU A 45 -6.79 -12.65 -3.29
CA GLU A 45 -7.83 -11.62 -3.51
C GLU A 45 -8.87 -12.01 -4.57
N GLY A 46 -8.46 -12.81 -5.57
CA GLY A 46 -9.36 -13.34 -6.61
C GLY A 46 -10.47 -14.23 -6.06
N ASN A 47 -10.31 -14.82 -4.87
CA ASN A 47 -11.39 -15.59 -4.24
C ASN A 47 -12.60 -14.70 -3.95
N ILE A 48 -12.39 -13.47 -3.50
CA ILE A 48 -13.46 -12.51 -3.22
C ILE A 48 -14.16 -12.12 -4.52
N ILE A 49 -13.40 -11.75 -5.54
CA ILE A 49 -13.90 -11.35 -6.84
C ILE A 49 -14.78 -12.45 -7.45
N LEU A 50 -14.32 -13.69 -7.45
CA LEU A 50 -15.08 -14.83 -7.96
C LEU A 50 -16.30 -15.17 -7.09
N ALA A 51 -16.21 -15.02 -5.78
CA ALA A 51 -17.31 -15.27 -4.85
C ALA A 51 -18.47 -14.27 -5.02
N LEU A 52 -18.16 -13.04 -5.42
CA LEU A 52 -19.13 -12.01 -5.80
C LEU A 52 -19.75 -12.25 -7.20
N GLY A 53 -19.27 -13.26 -7.93
CA GLY A 53 -19.72 -13.54 -9.29
C GLY A 53 -19.15 -12.58 -10.34
N ILE A 54 -18.11 -11.86 -10.02
CA ILE A 54 -17.44 -10.93 -10.94
C ILE A 54 -16.54 -11.73 -11.88
N ASP A 55 -16.72 -11.49 -13.19
CA ASP A 55 -15.80 -12.05 -14.20
C ASP A 55 -14.47 -11.31 -14.14
N LYS A 56 -13.43 -11.99 -13.65
CA LYS A 56 -12.10 -11.40 -13.60
C LYS A 56 -11.44 -11.18 -14.97
N GLY A 57 -11.92 -11.87 -16.02
CA GLY A 57 -11.35 -11.77 -17.37
C GLY A 57 -9.82 -11.88 -17.38
N SER A 58 -9.17 -10.85 -17.92
CA SER A 58 -7.70 -10.70 -17.94
C SER A 58 -7.15 -9.80 -16.84
N SER A 59 -7.96 -9.44 -15.84
CA SER A 59 -7.53 -8.57 -14.74
C SER A 59 -6.37 -9.15 -13.96
N TYR A 60 -5.46 -8.26 -13.58
CA TYR A 60 -4.29 -8.61 -12.80
C TYR A 60 -4.66 -8.70 -11.32
N LEU A 61 -4.75 -9.95 -10.83
CA LEU A 61 -5.11 -10.30 -9.46
C LEU A 61 -4.00 -11.16 -8.85
N ARG A 62 -2.85 -10.56 -8.61
CA ARG A 62 -1.71 -11.23 -8.00
C ARG A 62 -1.41 -10.65 -6.62
N GLY A 63 -2.42 -10.73 -5.76
CA GLY A 63 -2.37 -10.22 -4.41
C GLY A 63 -2.95 -11.21 -3.39
N PHE A 64 -2.51 -11.04 -2.15
CA PHE A 64 -2.90 -11.84 -1.00
C PHE A 64 -3.36 -10.91 0.12
N ILE A 65 -4.60 -11.08 0.55
CA ILE A 65 -5.17 -10.34 1.68
C ILE A 65 -4.59 -10.91 2.97
N GLN A 66 -4.02 -10.04 3.78
CA GLN A 66 -3.40 -10.40 5.06
C GLN A 66 -4.36 -10.13 6.22
N GLU A 67 -5.04 -8.99 6.18
CA GLU A 67 -5.98 -8.56 7.21
C GLU A 67 -7.22 -7.91 6.57
N CYS A 68 -8.35 -8.04 7.26
CA CYS A 68 -9.61 -7.43 6.84
C CYS A 68 -10.46 -7.10 8.07
N GLU A 69 -10.85 -5.84 8.22
CA GLU A 69 -11.63 -5.37 9.36
C GLU A 69 -12.62 -4.27 8.95
N LEU A 70 -13.87 -4.43 9.33
CA LEU A 70 -14.90 -3.39 9.20
C LEU A 70 -15.01 -2.61 10.51
N GLU A 71 -14.57 -1.36 10.50
CA GLU A 71 -14.57 -0.48 11.66
C GLU A 71 -15.12 0.90 11.28
N ASP A 72 -16.03 1.44 12.08
CA ASP A 72 -16.62 2.77 11.90
C ASP A 72 -17.23 3.03 10.51
N GLY A 73 -17.73 1.98 9.84
CA GLY A 73 -18.32 2.08 8.50
C GLY A 73 -17.31 2.17 7.36
N VAL A 74 -16.05 1.87 7.62
CA VAL A 74 -14.98 1.75 6.62
C VAL A 74 -14.40 0.35 6.68
N LEU A 75 -14.32 -0.33 5.54
CA LEU A 75 -13.62 -1.60 5.44
C LEU A 75 -12.13 -1.35 5.19
N ARG A 76 -11.29 -1.89 6.08
CA ARG A 76 -9.84 -1.85 6.01
C ARG A 76 -9.34 -3.19 5.52
N ILE A 77 -8.51 -3.18 4.51
CA ILE A 77 -7.82 -4.38 4.00
C ILE A 77 -6.34 -4.06 3.90
N GLU A 78 -5.52 -4.97 4.45
CA GLU A 78 -4.07 -4.97 4.23
C GLU A 78 -3.73 -6.15 3.32
N ALA A 79 -2.98 -5.88 2.26
CA ALA A 79 -2.65 -6.87 1.24
C ALA A 79 -1.18 -6.81 0.83
N SER A 80 -0.67 -7.95 0.36
CA SER A 80 0.63 -8.05 -0.31
C SER A 80 0.38 -8.32 -1.78
N GLU A 81 0.79 -7.41 -2.66
CA GLU A 81 0.47 -7.43 -4.09
C GLU A 81 1.75 -7.38 -4.92
N ALA A 82 1.81 -8.16 -6.00
CA ALA A 82 3.02 -8.20 -6.80
C ALA A 82 3.14 -6.94 -7.67
N TRP A 83 4.28 -6.26 -7.59
CA TRP A 83 4.66 -5.11 -8.41
C TRP A 83 3.84 -3.81 -8.18
N GLY A 84 2.98 -3.77 -7.17
CA GLY A 84 2.12 -2.64 -6.87
C GLY A 84 0.65 -3.03 -6.78
N ALA A 85 -0.24 -2.05 -6.62
CA ALA A 85 -1.68 -2.28 -6.48
C ALA A 85 -2.27 -3.00 -7.70
N THR A 86 -3.06 -4.05 -7.43
CA THR A 86 -3.71 -4.89 -8.47
C THR A 86 -5.02 -4.29 -8.99
N ASP A 87 -5.67 -5.02 -9.93
CA ASP A 87 -7.00 -4.63 -10.44
C ASP A 87 -8.13 -4.90 -9.43
N PHE A 88 -7.84 -5.43 -8.25
CA PHE A 88 -8.82 -5.75 -7.22
C PHE A 88 -9.76 -4.57 -6.92
N ARG A 89 -9.19 -3.36 -6.73
CA ARG A 89 -9.96 -2.14 -6.47
C ARG A 89 -10.94 -1.80 -7.59
N HIS A 90 -10.49 -1.89 -8.84
CA HIS A 90 -11.31 -1.54 -10.00
C HIS A 90 -12.47 -2.51 -10.21
N LEU A 91 -12.25 -3.79 -9.91
CA LEU A 91 -13.30 -4.81 -9.99
C LEU A 91 -14.37 -4.58 -8.92
N LEU A 92 -13.98 -4.19 -7.71
CA LEU A 92 -14.92 -3.84 -6.64
C LEU A 92 -15.73 -2.58 -6.99
N GLU A 93 -15.07 -1.50 -7.40
CA GLU A 93 -15.73 -0.26 -7.81
C GLU A 93 -16.65 -0.44 -9.04
N GLY A 94 -16.27 -1.33 -9.94
CA GLY A 94 -17.11 -1.68 -11.10
C GLY A 94 -18.33 -2.53 -10.76
N HIS A 95 -18.30 -3.27 -9.65
CA HIS A 95 -19.39 -4.13 -9.22
C HIS A 95 -20.42 -3.40 -8.35
N TYR A 96 -19.98 -2.56 -7.44
CA TYR A 96 -20.82 -1.83 -6.49
C TYR A 96 -20.95 -0.36 -6.90
N GLU A 97 -22.20 0.13 -7.05
CA GLU A 97 -22.50 1.45 -7.63
C GLU A 97 -21.94 2.63 -6.82
N ASP A 98 -21.94 2.53 -5.48
CA ASP A 98 -21.53 3.61 -4.57
C ASP A 98 -20.22 3.33 -3.84
N MET A 99 -19.48 2.29 -4.25
CA MET A 99 -18.24 1.93 -3.59
C MET A 99 -17.09 2.81 -4.04
N LYS A 100 -16.26 3.23 -3.07
CA LYS A 100 -15.00 3.92 -3.30
C LYS A 100 -13.87 3.20 -2.60
N VAL A 101 -12.85 2.87 -3.36
CA VAL A 101 -11.68 2.16 -2.87
C VAL A 101 -10.47 3.09 -2.86
N TYR A 102 -10.12 3.60 -1.69
CA TYR A 102 -8.88 4.33 -1.46
C TYR A 102 -7.76 3.36 -1.15
N TYR A 103 -6.57 3.63 -1.68
CA TYR A 103 -5.40 2.82 -1.39
C TYR A 103 -4.13 3.65 -1.26
N ILE A 104 -3.16 3.07 -0.59
CA ILE A 104 -1.75 3.44 -0.65
C ILE A 104 -0.94 2.17 -0.86
N VAL A 105 0.10 2.24 -1.68
CA VAL A 105 0.97 1.11 -1.99
C VAL A 105 2.43 1.49 -1.88
N GLU A 106 3.22 0.58 -1.34
CA GLU A 106 4.66 0.73 -1.12
C GLU A 106 5.40 -0.52 -1.60
N GLU A 107 6.37 -0.35 -2.50
CA GLU A 107 7.28 -1.41 -2.94
C GLU A 107 8.67 -0.80 -3.15
N GLU A 108 9.57 -1.09 -2.24
CA GLU A 108 10.90 -0.48 -2.16
C GLU A 108 11.82 -0.91 -3.30
N GLY A 109 11.76 -2.17 -3.73
CA GLY A 109 12.69 -2.74 -4.71
C GLY A 109 12.52 -2.20 -6.14
N CYS A 110 11.34 -1.65 -6.48
CA CYS A 110 11.05 -0.98 -7.74
C CYS A 110 10.65 0.48 -7.55
N GLU A 111 10.81 1.01 -6.35
CA GLU A 111 10.46 2.40 -6.01
C GLU A 111 9.00 2.74 -6.34
N VAL A 112 8.06 1.83 -6.04
CA VAL A 112 6.63 2.07 -6.25
C VAL A 112 6.02 2.62 -4.98
N TYR A 113 5.75 3.90 -4.97
CA TYR A 113 5.04 4.61 -3.91
C TYR A 113 3.88 5.36 -4.56
N ALA A 114 2.64 4.95 -4.29
CA ALA A 114 1.48 5.56 -4.93
C ALA A 114 0.23 5.51 -4.07
N THR A 115 -0.68 6.44 -4.30
CA THR A 115 -2.00 6.49 -3.68
C THR A 115 -3.02 7.14 -4.61
N ASN A 116 -4.29 6.74 -4.52
CA ASN A 116 -5.40 7.44 -5.16
C ASN A 116 -6.14 8.38 -4.19
N ASP A 117 -5.72 8.49 -2.95
CA ASP A 117 -6.32 9.39 -1.96
C ASP A 117 -5.80 10.82 -2.13
N VAL A 118 -6.28 11.48 -3.19
CA VAL A 118 -5.85 12.84 -3.60
C VAL A 118 -5.96 13.85 -2.45
N GLU A 119 -7.03 13.77 -1.66
CA GLU A 119 -7.30 14.72 -0.58
C GLU A 119 -6.64 14.36 0.74
N GLY A 120 -6.05 13.16 0.85
CA GLY A 120 -5.43 12.68 2.08
C GLY A 120 -6.44 12.38 3.18
N LYS A 121 -7.61 11.86 2.81
CA LYS A 121 -8.68 11.52 3.74
C LYS A 121 -8.28 10.42 4.71
N TYR A 122 -7.61 9.40 4.20
CA TYR A 122 -7.12 8.24 4.94
C TYR A 122 -5.60 8.19 5.00
N PHE A 123 -4.94 8.57 3.90
CA PHE A 123 -3.50 8.53 3.73
C PHE A 123 -2.98 9.94 3.51
N SER A 124 -2.76 10.65 4.61
CA SER A 124 -2.44 12.09 4.57
C SER A 124 -0.98 12.41 4.27
N TYR A 125 -0.10 11.42 4.31
CA TYR A 125 1.31 11.60 3.98
C TYR A 125 1.56 11.48 2.47
N ARG A 126 2.62 12.17 2.02
CA ARG A 126 3.02 12.25 0.61
C ARG A 126 4.48 11.92 0.40
N PHE A 127 5.23 11.78 1.47
CA PHE A 127 6.64 11.43 1.46
C PHE A 127 6.92 10.38 2.53
N ALA A 128 7.85 9.48 2.21
CA ALA A 128 8.45 8.57 3.17
C ALA A 128 9.97 8.74 3.14
N VAL A 129 10.60 8.61 4.29
CA VAL A 129 12.05 8.55 4.42
C VAL A 129 12.41 7.19 4.99
N ASP A 130 13.18 6.44 4.22
CA ASP A 130 13.85 5.23 4.65
C ASP A 130 15.34 5.52 4.79
N SER A 131 15.93 5.21 5.93
CA SER A 131 17.31 5.58 6.18
C SER A 131 17.99 4.65 7.18
N CYS A 132 19.27 4.37 6.91
CA CYS A 132 20.20 3.81 7.85
C CYS A 132 21.33 4.84 8.04
N VAL A 133 21.51 5.35 9.25
CA VAL A 133 22.54 6.34 9.58
C VAL A 133 23.24 5.89 10.85
N GLU A 134 24.57 5.73 10.79
CA GLU A 134 25.39 5.20 11.89
C GLU A 134 24.89 3.81 12.38
N GLY A 135 24.31 3.00 11.46
CA GLY A 135 23.76 1.68 11.75
C GLY A 135 22.39 1.70 12.45
N GLU A 136 21.71 2.83 12.50
CA GLU A 136 20.36 2.96 13.02
C GLU A 136 19.35 3.09 11.87
N ASP A 137 18.51 2.07 11.69
CA ASP A 137 17.44 2.04 10.68
C ASP A 137 16.22 2.80 11.19
N GLU A 138 15.70 3.71 10.37
CA GLU A 138 14.44 4.42 10.63
C GLU A 138 13.62 4.56 9.37
N PHE A 139 12.29 4.42 9.50
CA PHE A 139 11.32 4.65 8.45
C PHE A 139 10.22 5.58 8.96
N GLU A 140 10.03 6.75 8.30
CA GLU A 140 9.13 7.79 8.76
C GLU A 140 8.33 8.42 7.62
N TYR A 141 7.10 8.84 7.94
CA TYR A 141 6.16 9.43 6.98
C TYR A 141 5.95 10.93 7.18
N PHE A 142 5.84 11.67 6.07
CA PHE A 142 5.70 13.12 6.07
C PHE A 142 4.60 13.60 5.11
N LYS A 143 3.95 14.72 5.48
CA LYS A 143 2.93 15.34 4.62
C LYS A 143 3.53 16.19 3.51
N THR A 144 4.71 16.73 3.73
CA THR A 144 5.38 17.64 2.81
C THR A 144 6.86 17.29 2.67
N GLU A 145 7.44 17.60 1.50
CA GLU A 145 8.86 17.47 1.25
C GLU A 145 9.70 18.27 2.27
N ALA A 146 9.22 19.45 2.62
CA ALA A 146 9.93 20.31 3.60
C ALA A 146 10.04 19.65 4.98
N GLU A 147 9.00 18.93 5.44
CA GLU A 147 9.04 18.18 6.69
C GLU A 147 10.03 17.02 6.60
N ALA A 148 10.02 16.26 5.49
CA ALA A 148 10.94 15.17 5.25
C ALA A 148 12.40 15.64 5.21
N LEU A 149 12.69 16.71 4.46
CA LEU A 149 14.04 17.29 4.40
C LEU A 149 14.51 17.85 5.77
N GLN A 150 13.60 18.44 6.55
CA GLN A 150 13.93 18.91 7.89
C GLN A 150 14.28 17.74 8.84
N TYR A 151 13.55 16.64 8.73
CA TYR A 151 13.84 15.40 9.48
C TYR A 151 15.21 14.84 9.11
N ILE A 152 15.49 14.68 7.81
CA ILE A 152 16.79 14.20 7.31
C ILE A 152 17.95 15.12 7.78
N ALA A 153 17.75 16.44 7.69
CA ALA A 153 18.75 17.39 8.21
C ALA A 153 19.02 17.19 9.69
N GLY A 154 17.96 16.93 10.49
CA GLY A 154 18.10 16.62 11.92
C GLY A 154 18.91 15.35 12.18
N ARG A 155 18.66 14.27 11.43
CA ARG A 155 19.43 13.02 11.54
C ARG A 155 20.92 13.22 11.26
N LEU A 156 21.23 14.07 10.29
CA LEU A 156 22.61 14.39 9.91
C LEU A 156 23.26 15.53 10.73
N ASN A 157 22.58 16.01 11.79
CA ASN A 157 23.02 17.16 12.59
C ASN A 157 23.29 18.42 11.74
N ARG A 158 22.49 18.64 10.67
CA ARG A 158 22.55 19.80 9.78
C ARG A 158 21.37 20.74 10.05
N ASN A 159 21.49 22.00 9.67
CA ASN A 159 20.38 22.97 9.77
C ASN A 159 19.36 22.81 8.64
N SER A 160 19.81 22.35 7.48
CA SER A 160 18.99 22.09 6.29
C SER A 160 19.72 21.11 5.38
N ILE A 161 19.00 20.50 4.46
CA ILE A 161 19.54 19.64 3.41
C ILE A 161 18.66 19.74 2.16
N SER A 162 19.24 19.59 0.98
CA SER A 162 18.53 19.45 -0.29
C SER A 162 18.57 18.00 -0.78
N VAL A 163 17.73 17.68 -1.77
CA VAL A 163 17.71 16.36 -2.42
C VAL A 163 19.06 16.05 -3.09
N GLU A 164 19.72 17.05 -3.66
CA GLU A 164 21.05 16.91 -4.25
C GLU A 164 22.09 16.56 -3.20
N GLU A 165 22.04 17.24 -2.06
CA GLU A 165 22.98 16.97 -0.94
C GLU A 165 22.75 15.59 -0.30
N ILE A 166 21.52 15.05 -0.32
CA ILE A 166 21.24 13.66 0.08
C ILE A 166 21.96 12.68 -0.85
N LYS A 167 21.88 12.90 -2.17
CA LYS A 167 22.57 12.06 -3.15
C LYS A 167 24.10 12.09 -2.96
N GLU A 168 24.66 13.28 -2.77
CA GLU A 168 26.08 13.44 -2.49
C GLU A 168 26.49 12.72 -1.20
N TRP A 169 25.67 12.83 -0.17
CA TRP A 169 25.89 12.14 1.10
C TRP A 169 25.87 10.62 0.95
N ASN A 170 24.90 10.06 0.23
CA ASN A 170 24.81 8.62 -0.05
C ASN A 170 26.05 8.11 -0.83
N GLU A 171 26.54 8.90 -1.83
CA GLU A 171 27.73 8.54 -2.58
C GLU A 171 28.98 8.51 -1.68
N GLU A 172 29.08 9.43 -0.69
CA GLU A 172 30.19 9.48 0.28
C GLU A 172 30.16 8.31 1.28
N HIS A 173 28.97 7.73 1.58
CA HIS A 173 28.77 6.69 2.60
C HIS A 173 28.43 5.31 2.01
N GLU A 174 28.54 5.13 0.69
CA GLU A 174 28.24 3.85 0.02
C GLU A 174 28.96 2.64 0.61
N LEU A 175 30.18 2.85 1.15
CA LEU A 175 30.99 1.77 1.74
C LEU A 175 30.67 1.47 3.21
N ASP A 176 29.90 2.33 3.85
CA ASP A 176 29.56 2.23 5.28
C ASP A 176 28.20 1.56 5.51
N ASP A 177 27.51 1.15 4.42
CA ASP A 177 26.13 0.65 4.40
C ASP A 177 25.09 1.67 4.93
N ASP A 178 25.50 2.94 5.09
CA ASP A 178 24.59 4.03 5.45
C ASP A 178 23.90 4.56 4.18
N TYR A 179 22.61 4.87 4.32
CA TYR A 179 21.83 5.42 3.21
C TYR A 179 20.67 6.30 3.70
N ILE A 180 20.18 7.17 2.83
CA ILE A 180 18.95 7.94 3.02
C ILE A 180 18.17 7.93 1.69
N SER A 181 16.97 7.39 1.72
CA SER A 181 16.04 7.40 0.59
C SER A 181 14.84 8.27 0.91
N LEU A 182 14.54 9.20 0.02
CA LEU A 182 13.35 10.05 0.08
C LEU A 182 12.41 9.63 -1.06
N HIS A 183 11.25 9.09 -0.69
CA HIS A 183 10.22 8.63 -1.63
C HIS A 183 9.04 9.60 -1.65
N GLU A 184 8.62 9.99 -2.84
CA GLU A 184 7.40 10.77 -3.05
C GLU A 184 6.29 9.83 -3.56
N TYR A 185 5.09 9.92 -2.96
CA TYR A 185 3.94 9.15 -3.41
C TYR A 185 3.32 9.76 -4.65
N GLU A 186 3.30 9.01 -5.73
CA GLU A 186 2.56 9.37 -6.94
C GLU A 186 1.05 9.39 -6.66
N ILE A 187 0.37 10.46 -7.05
CA ILE A 187 -1.08 10.54 -6.99
C ILE A 187 -1.65 9.95 -8.28
N VAL A 188 -2.28 8.78 -8.15
CA VAL A 188 -2.89 8.06 -9.27
C VAL A 188 -4.41 8.27 -9.22
N ALA A 189 -4.96 8.96 -10.23
CA ALA A 189 -6.40 9.25 -10.33
C ALA A 189 -7.22 8.06 -10.86
#